data_b187999c150afbf5181e5e3355c9165b
#
_entry.id   b187999c150afbf5181e5e3355c9165b
#
_cell.length_a   1.000
_cell.length_b   1.000
_cell.length_c   1.000
_cell.angle_alpha   90.00
_cell.angle_beta   90.00
_cell.angle_gamma   90.00
#
_symmetry.space_group_name_H-M   'P 1'
#
loop_
_entity.id
_entity.type
_entity.pdbx_description
1 polymer ?
#
loop_
_entity_poly.entity_id
_entity_poly.type
_entity_poly.pdbx_seq_one_letter_code
_entity_poly.pdbx_strand_id
1 'polypeptide(L)'
;MDEKDSMTPDTIPQSTPVDGTVPAGRKNRRPVVIGVAAVAAVALVAGGVCGYRAYENHRVSMARQACQSAVTDLNKAVKSYKALLGADATTAALKTDATSVKDAKTLDTLKQAAGVETPGMVKCDASDKIGLDAAAAKADKTAKGVKAAAKALESAVKAVESSKLDKTVADADGLYKATEGNVQDEKTREALKQAIAKRDAGAIAKAVKSVNDSKAAKEKADAEAKAKAEQEAQAQAAAEAAAAAQAQQSYSAPRQSYTAPQQSYTPSYSGGSTSGGGSGSSVPDFVPSSGGYGVEPDGSWHPGNIIQH
;
A
#
# COMPACT_ATOMS: atom_id res chain seq x y z
N MET A 1 -50.58 -12.93 4.04
CA MET A 1 -51.17 -12.33 5.24
C MET A 1 -51.05 -10.85 5.05
N ASP A 2 -52.16 -10.34 4.58
CA ASP A 2 -52.42 -8.96 4.25
C ASP A 2 -52.61 -8.15 5.51
N GLU A 3 -52.04 -6.94 5.54
CA GLU A 3 -52.59 -5.86 6.36
C GLU A 3 -52.38 -4.53 5.65
N LYS A 4 -53.45 -4.14 4.94
CA LYS A 4 -53.70 -2.81 4.44
C LYS A 4 -54.07 -1.93 5.62
N ASP A 5 -53.26 -0.95 5.95
CA ASP A 5 -53.72 0.15 6.81
C ASP A 5 -54.02 1.37 5.97
N SER A 6 -55.32 1.64 5.97
CA SER A 6 -56.05 2.68 5.24
C SER A 6 -55.94 3.97 6.05
N MET A 7 -55.12 4.94 5.66
CA MET A 7 -55.20 6.30 6.21
C MET A 7 -56.26 7.10 5.48
N THR A 8 -57.37 7.34 6.18
CA THR A 8 -58.41 8.31 5.82
C THR A 8 -57.90 9.74 5.88
N PRO A 9 -58.24 10.60 4.91
CA PRO A 9 -57.90 12.02 4.96
C PRO A 9 -58.78 12.78 5.96
N ASP A 10 -58.12 13.53 6.80
CA ASP A 10 -58.66 14.40 7.83
C ASP A 10 -59.53 15.54 7.20
N THR A 11 -60.74 15.61 7.67
CA THR A 11 -61.78 16.50 7.18
C THR A 11 -61.53 17.93 7.62
N ILE A 12 -61.46 18.86 6.68
CA ILE A 12 -61.39 20.30 6.92
C ILE A 12 -62.75 20.76 7.45
N PRO A 13 -62.86 21.45 8.57
CA PRO A 13 -64.15 21.98 9.04
C PRO A 13 -64.57 23.15 8.15
N GLN A 14 -65.70 22.97 7.48
CA GLN A 14 -66.43 24.02 6.76
C GLN A 14 -66.95 25.05 7.74
N SER A 15 -66.56 26.30 7.55
CA SER A 15 -67.14 27.48 8.19
C SER A 15 -68.57 27.70 7.70
N THR A 16 -69.54 27.55 8.56
CA THR A 16 -70.95 27.92 8.33
C THR A 16 -71.12 29.42 8.10
N PRO A 17 -71.89 29.85 7.09
CA PRO A 17 -72.22 31.28 6.94
C PRO A 17 -73.27 31.65 8.00
N VAL A 18 -72.92 32.66 8.78
CA VAL A 18 -73.87 33.31 9.72
C VAL A 18 -74.80 34.22 8.93
N ASP A 19 -76.06 33.80 8.82
CA ASP A 19 -77.16 34.57 8.30
C ASP A 19 -77.54 35.65 9.35
N GLY A 20 -77.16 36.87 9.07
CA GLY A 20 -77.47 38.03 9.91
C GLY A 20 -78.64 38.85 9.34
N THR A 21 -79.81 38.47 9.75
CA THR A 21 -81.04 39.25 9.49
C THR A 21 -80.96 40.63 10.14
N VAL A 22 -81.00 41.69 9.32
CA VAL A 22 -80.97 43.10 9.77
C VAL A 22 -82.42 43.55 10.03
N PRO A 23 -82.77 44.03 11.22
CA PRO A 23 -84.02 44.79 11.39
C PRO A 23 -83.89 46.26 10.97
N ALA A 24 -84.80 46.67 10.09
CA ALA A 24 -84.97 48.07 9.66
C ALA A 24 -85.44 48.91 10.82
N GLY A 25 -84.63 49.86 11.29
CA GLY A 25 -84.97 50.87 12.27
C GLY A 25 -84.37 52.23 11.92
N ARG A 26 -85.14 53.11 11.28
CA ARG A 26 -84.79 54.51 11.00
C ARG A 26 -84.49 55.24 12.28
N LYS A 27 -83.36 56.01 12.34
CA LYS A 27 -83.25 57.45 12.76
C LYS A 27 -81.82 57.93 12.70
N ASN A 28 -81.66 59.02 11.95
CA ASN A 28 -80.52 59.90 11.83
C ASN A 28 -79.49 59.93 12.97
N ARG A 29 -78.33 59.35 12.74
CA ARG A 29 -77.09 59.70 13.43
C ARG A 29 -75.90 59.52 12.47
N ARG A 30 -75.68 60.55 11.65
CA ARG A 30 -74.65 60.56 10.61
C ARG A 30 -73.22 60.96 11.01
N PRO A 31 -72.79 61.20 12.25
CA PRO A 31 -71.33 61.37 12.44
C PRO A 31 -70.56 60.15 13.09
N VAL A 32 -71.28 59.12 13.64
CA VAL A 32 -70.59 58.08 14.39
C VAL A 32 -70.11 56.93 13.51
N VAL A 33 -70.71 56.69 12.35
CA VAL A 33 -70.37 55.55 11.47
C VAL A 33 -69.03 55.75 10.78
N ILE A 34 -68.59 56.98 10.49
CA ILE A 34 -67.30 57.24 9.85
C ILE A 34 -66.12 56.96 10.81
N GLY A 35 -66.29 57.20 12.12
CA GLY A 35 -65.26 56.93 13.13
C GLY A 35 -65.06 55.45 13.39
N VAL A 36 -66.13 54.65 13.41
CA VAL A 36 -66.03 53.19 13.64
C VAL A 36 -65.44 52.48 12.46
N ALA A 37 -65.80 52.91 11.24
CA ALA A 37 -65.20 52.26 10.02
C ALA A 37 -63.69 52.63 9.91
N ALA A 38 -63.29 53.85 10.30
CA ALA A 38 -61.87 54.19 10.30
C ALA A 38 -61.06 53.47 11.35
N VAL A 39 -61.60 53.23 12.56
CA VAL A 39 -60.93 52.44 13.60
C VAL A 39 -60.87 50.95 13.24
N ALA A 40 -61.92 50.43 12.62
CA ALA A 40 -61.92 49.03 12.14
C ALA A 40 -60.89 48.82 11.01
N ALA A 41 -60.79 49.79 10.07
CA ALA A 41 -59.81 49.76 8.99
C ALA A 41 -58.36 49.84 9.54
N VAL A 42 -58.11 50.73 10.51
CA VAL A 42 -56.79 50.83 11.18
C VAL A 42 -56.46 49.55 11.95
N ALA A 43 -57.42 48.91 12.66
CA ALA A 43 -57.21 47.70 13.37
C ALA A 43 -56.88 46.51 12.44
N LEU A 44 -57.59 46.43 11.27
CA LEU A 44 -57.30 45.39 10.27
C LEU A 44 -55.93 45.61 9.59
N VAL A 45 -55.53 46.84 9.28
CA VAL A 45 -54.22 47.13 8.71
C VAL A 45 -53.11 46.89 9.76
N ALA A 46 -53.30 47.36 11.01
CA ALA A 46 -52.33 47.09 12.08
C ALA A 46 -52.23 45.62 12.41
N GLY A 47 -53.34 44.88 12.50
CA GLY A 47 -53.37 43.43 12.73
C GLY A 47 -52.77 42.66 11.57
N GLY A 48 -53.03 43.09 10.32
CA GLY A 48 -52.43 42.52 9.12
C GLY A 48 -50.90 42.69 9.05
N VAL A 49 -50.42 43.91 9.36
CA VAL A 49 -48.98 44.20 9.39
C VAL A 49 -48.27 43.46 10.51
N CYS A 50 -48.84 43.38 11.71
CA CYS A 50 -48.28 42.63 12.84
C CYS A 50 -48.28 41.12 12.56
N GLY A 51 -49.38 40.61 11.99
CA GLY A 51 -49.47 39.19 11.59
C GLY A 51 -48.47 38.81 10.50
N TYR A 52 -48.32 39.69 9.48
CA TYR A 52 -47.33 39.50 8.42
C TYR A 52 -45.90 39.51 8.96
N ARG A 53 -45.54 40.46 9.81
CA ARG A 53 -44.21 40.53 10.45
C ARG A 53 -43.94 39.31 11.35
N ALA A 54 -44.94 38.86 12.11
CA ALA A 54 -44.79 37.64 12.93
C ALA A 54 -44.58 36.40 12.04
N TYR A 55 -45.32 36.31 10.94
CA TYR A 55 -45.14 35.22 9.96
C TYR A 55 -43.75 35.24 9.31
N GLU A 56 -43.28 36.38 8.83
CA GLU A 56 -41.95 36.53 8.25
C GLU A 56 -40.84 36.23 9.27
N ASN A 57 -40.95 36.72 10.49
CA ASN A 57 -39.99 36.42 11.56
C ASN A 57 -39.95 34.92 11.86
N HIS A 58 -41.08 34.22 11.84
CA HIS A 58 -41.14 32.78 12.01
C HIS A 58 -40.43 32.06 10.88
N ARG A 59 -40.65 32.45 9.61
CA ARG A 59 -39.98 31.87 8.43
C ARG A 59 -38.49 32.08 8.46
N VAL A 60 -38.00 33.28 8.84
CA VAL A 60 -36.57 33.57 9.00
C VAL A 60 -35.96 32.73 10.13
N SER A 61 -36.69 32.56 11.26
CA SER A 61 -36.26 31.74 12.36
C SER A 61 -36.08 30.26 11.95
N MET A 62 -37.04 29.69 11.22
CA MET A 62 -36.97 28.33 10.69
C MET A 62 -35.82 28.15 9.68
N ALA A 63 -35.64 29.13 8.78
CA ALA A 63 -34.52 29.13 7.83
C ALA A 63 -33.16 29.21 8.53
N ARG A 64 -33.06 29.97 9.62
CA ARG A 64 -31.85 30.07 10.43
C ARG A 64 -31.52 28.75 11.12
N GLN A 65 -32.52 28.06 11.69
CA GLN A 65 -32.34 26.73 12.28
C GLN A 65 -31.88 25.72 11.22
N ALA A 66 -32.49 25.73 10.03
CA ALA A 66 -32.09 24.86 8.92
C ALA A 66 -30.62 25.12 8.50
N CYS A 67 -30.24 26.41 8.37
CA CYS A 67 -28.86 26.76 8.07
C CYS A 67 -27.89 26.29 9.16
N GLN A 68 -28.20 26.49 10.43
CA GLN A 68 -27.37 26.03 11.56
C GLN A 68 -27.21 24.50 11.58
N SER A 69 -28.29 23.77 11.26
CA SER A 69 -28.23 22.32 11.12
C SER A 69 -27.31 21.89 10.00
N ALA A 70 -27.45 22.51 8.81
CA ALA A 70 -26.60 22.22 7.66
C ALA A 70 -25.12 22.54 7.94
N VAL A 71 -24.83 23.66 8.61
CA VAL A 71 -23.46 24.03 9.04
C VAL A 71 -22.91 23.01 10.07
N THR A 72 -23.75 22.55 10.98
CA THR A 72 -23.37 21.52 11.96
C THR A 72 -22.97 20.22 11.25
N ASP A 73 -23.76 19.80 10.27
CA ASP A 73 -23.48 18.59 9.48
C ASP A 73 -22.23 18.75 8.60
N LEU A 74 -22.00 19.94 8.05
CA LEU A 74 -20.74 20.25 7.37
C LEU A 74 -19.53 20.12 8.33
N ASN A 75 -19.64 20.73 9.52
CA ASN A 75 -18.56 20.65 10.51
C ASN A 75 -18.27 19.22 10.95
N LYS A 76 -19.31 18.39 11.12
CA LYS A 76 -19.14 16.94 11.40
C LYS A 76 -18.41 16.24 10.26
N ALA A 77 -18.81 16.51 9.00
CA ALA A 77 -18.17 15.90 7.84
C ALA A 77 -16.70 16.31 7.73
N VAL A 78 -16.37 17.58 7.94
CA VAL A 78 -14.99 18.10 7.95
C VAL A 78 -14.17 17.44 9.07
N LYS A 79 -14.73 17.34 10.27
CA LYS A 79 -14.06 16.67 11.40
C LYS A 79 -13.78 15.21 11.10
N SER A 80 -14.74 14.49 10.52
CA SER A 80 -14.55 13.09 10.14
C SER A 80 -13.48 12.92 9.06
N TYR A 81 -13.47 13.77 8.03
CA TYR A 81 -12.44 13.76 6.99
C TYR A 81 -11.04 14.03 7.56
N LYS A 82 -10.90 15.03 8.44
CA LYS A 82 -9.62 15.31 9.12
C LYS A 82 -9.17 14.16 10.01
N ALA A 83 -10.09 13.50 10.70
CA ALA A 83 -9.78 12.31 11.50
C ALA A 83 -9.26 11.16 10.63
N LEU A 84 -9.86 10.95 9.45
CA LEU A 84 -9.38 9.94 8.49
C LEU A 84 -7.99 10.29 7.93
N LEU A 85 -7.70 11.56 7.65
CA LEU A 85 -6.37 12.00 7.22
C LEU A 85 -5.29 11.73 8.29
N GLY A 86 -5.63 11.90 9.57
CA GLY A 86 -4.72 11.62 10.69
C GLY A 86 -4.71 10.17 11.16
N ALA A 87 -5.52 9.29 10.58
CA ALA A 87 -5.55 7.89 10.96
C ALA A 87 -4.22 7.17 10.60
N ASP A 88 -3.79 6.25 11.45
CA ASP A 88 -2.54 5.50 11.27
C ASP A 88 -2.48 4.78 9.93
N ALA A 89 -3.58 4.17 9.49
CA ALA A 89 -3.68 3.50 8.19
C ALA A 89 -3.43 4.47 7.03
N THR A 90 -4.01 5.68 7.07
CA THR A 90 -3.83 6.70 6.04
C THR A 90 -2.39 7.22 6.03
N THR A 91 -1.83 7.53 7.20
CA THR A 91 -0.45 8.03 7.31
C THR A 91 0.57 6.98 6.89
N ALA A 92 0.35 5.71 7.22
CA ALA A 92 1.18 4.59 6.77
C ALA A 92 1.07 4.39 5.25
N ALA A 93 -0.15 4.46 4.70
CA ALA A 93 -0.36 4.35 3.25
C ALA A 93 0.31 5.50 2.47
N LEU A 94 0.26 6.74 2.98
CA LEU A 94 0.91 7.91 2.36
C LEU A 94 2.45 7.84 2.38
N LYS A 95 3.03 7.10 3.33
CA LYS A 95 4.49 6.85 3.44
C LYS A 95 4.94 5.63 2.62
N THR A 96 4.03 4.94 1.96
CA THR A 96 4.37 3.75 1.18
C THR A 96 5.12 4.12 -0.10
N ASP A 97 6.25 3.47 -0.35
CA ASP A 97 7.04 3.66 -1.57
C ASP A 97 6.43 2.95 -2.78
N ALA A 98 6.70 3.48 -3.97
CA ALA A 98 6.20 2.91 -5.22
C ALA A 98 6.69 1.47 -5.47
N THR A 99 7.88 1.13 -4.96
CA THR A 99 8.45 -0.23 -5.05
C THR A 99 7.75 -1.25 -4.17
N SER A 100 7.01 -0.78 -3.14
CA SER A 100 6.29 -1.62 -2.17
C SER A 100 4.86 -1.97 -2.59
N VAL A 101 4.39 -1.44 -3.73
CA VAL A 101 3.06 -1.69 -4.29
C VAL A 101 3.17 -2.32 -5.68
N LYS A 102 2.19 -3.10 -6.07
CA LYS A 102 2.10 -3.67 -7.41
C LYS A 102 1.67 -2.63 -8.44
N ASP A 103 0.78 -1.71 -8.06
CA ASP A 103 0.29 -0.62 -8.90
C ASP A 103 0.56 0.73 -8.24
N ALA A 104 1.56 1.45 -8.75
CA ALA A 104 1.96 2.76 -8.26
C ALA A 104 0.86 3.83 -8.42
N LYS A 105 -0.10 3.66 -9.36
CA LYS A 105 -1.22 4.59 -9.53
C LYS A 105 -2.12 4.67 -8.30
N THR A 106 -2.14 3.63 -7.46
CA THR A 106 -2.89 3.65 -6.19
C THR A 106 -2.36 4.72 -5.24
N LEU A 107 -1.06 4.98 -5.25
CA LEU A 107 -0.42 6.04 -4.45
C LEU A 107 -0.80 7.43 -4.94
N ASP A 108 -0.89 7.62 -6.25
CA ASP A 108 -1.30 8.91 -6.83
C ASP A 108 -2.77 9.20 -6.53
N THR A 109 -3.63 8.18 -6.64
CA THR A 109 -5.04 8.28 -6.24
C THR A 109 -5.18 8.61 -4.76
N LEU A 110 -4.36 8.02 -3.89
CA LEU A 110 -4.34 8.32 -2.46
C LEU A 110 -3.90 9.75 -2.19
N LYS A 111 -2.83 10.23 -2.84
CA LYS A 111 -2.36 11.61 -2.71
C LYS A 111 -3.44 12.62 -3.15
N GLN A 112 -4.13 12.35 -4.26
CA GLN A 112 -5.24 13.18 -4.72
C GLN A 112 -6.40 13.20 -3.72
N ALA A 113 -6.79 12.04 -3.18
CA ALA A 113 -7.86 11.94 -2.19
C ALA A 113 -7.50 12.61 -0.85
N ALA A 114 -6.22 12.59 -0.46
CA ALA A 114 -5.72 13.25 0.73
C ALA A 114 -5.51 14.76 0.55
N GLY A 115 -5.28 15.22 -0.68
CA GLY A 115 -5.05 16.62 -1.02
C GLY A 115 -6.31 17.47 -1.16
N VAL A 116 -7.50 16.93 -0.86
CA VAL A 116 -8.75 17.71 -0.93
C VAL A 116 -8.77 18.78 0.16
N GLU A 117 -8.83 20.03 -0.26
CA GLU A 117 -8.90 21.16 0.67
C GLU A 117 -10.19 21.13 1.49
N THR A 118 -10.05 21.38 2.79
CA THR A 118 -11.22 21.50 3.66
C THR A 118 -11.89 22.87 3.42
N PRO A 119 -13.19 22.88 3.19
CA PRO A 119 -13.90 24.10 2.88
C PRO A 119 -13.88 25.08 4.05
N GLY A 120 -13.92 26.38 3.73
CA GLY A 120 -14.08 27.44 4.70
C GLY A 120 -15.45 27.40 5.41
N MET A 121 -15.55 28.11 6.53
CA MET A 121 -16.79 28.18 7.32
C MET A 121 -17.92 28.84 6.53
N VAL A 122 -19.09 28.23 6.51
CA VAL A 122 -20.34 28.84 6.06
C VAL A 122 -20.99 29.50 7.27
N LYS A 123 -21.43 30.76 7.10
CA LYS A 123 -22.08 31.53 8.16
C LYS A 123 -23.60 31.68 7.89
N CYS A 124 -24.39 31.67 8.98
CA CYS A 124 -25.84 31.85 8.95
C CYS A 124 -26.21 33.24 9.48
N ASP A 125 -25.58 34.28 8.94
CA ASP A 125 -25.70 35.68 9.39
C ASP A 125 -26.65 36.54 8.54
N ALA A 126 -27.21 35.99 7.46
CA ALA A 126 -28.19 36.65 6.66
C ALA A 126 -29.43 37.04 7.49
N SER A 127 -29.97 38.24 7.21
CA SER A 127 -31.15 38.78 7.89
C SER A 127 -32.48 38.30 7.31
N ASP A 128 -32.46 37.73 6.11
CA ASP A 128 -33.63 37.27 5.37
C ASP A 128 -33.60 35.77 5.10
N LYS A 129 -34.79 35.23 4.79
CA LYS A 129 -34.95 33.78 4.51
C LYS A 129 -34.15 33.34 3.30
N ILE A 130 -34.07 34.14 2.25
CA ILE A 130 -33.42 33.72 0.98
C ILE A 130 -31.92 33.54 1.19
N GLY A 131 -31.29 34.50 1.88
CA GLY A 131 -29.87 34.39 2.22
C GLY A 131 -29.54 33.21 3.13
N LEU A 132 -30.43 32.91 4.11
CA LEU A 132 -30.29 31.77 5.01
C LEU A 132 -30.46 30.43 4.27
N ASP A 133 -31.47 30.35 3.38
CA ASP A 133 -31.66 29.16 2.55
C ASP A 133 -30.46 28.91 1.59
N ALA A 134 -29.93 29.96 1.00
CA ALA A 134 -28.75 29.90 0.15
C ALA A 134 -27.51 29.42 0.94
N ALA A 135 -27.33 29.92 2.17
CA ALA A 135 -26.25 29.48 3.05
C ALA A 135 -26.43 28.01 3.46
N ALA A 136 -27.66 27.60 3.80
CA ALA A 136 -27.97 26.20 4.10
C ALA A 136 -27.65 25.27 2.90
N ALA A 137 -28.14 25.61 1.72
CA ALA A 137 -27.88 24.86 0.50
C ALA A 137 -26.37 24.77 0.16
N LYS A 138 -25.62 25.85 0.38
CA LYS A 138 -24.17 25.85 0.23
C LYS A 138 -23.51 24.90 1.24
N ALA A 139 -23.91 24.94 2.51
CA ALA A 139 -23.39 24.06 3.55
C ALA A 139 -23.70 22.59 3.23
N ASP A 140 -24.91 22.27 2.82
CA ASP A 140 -25.32 20.90 2.44
C ASP A 140 -24.53 20.39 1.23
N LYS A 141 -24.41 21.17 0.17
CA LYS A 141 -23.61 20.82 -1.00
C LYS A 141 -22.17 20.54 -0.61
N THR A 142 -21.61 21.40 0.21
CA THR A 142 -20.22 21.28 0.68
C THR A 142 -20.05 20.07 1.57
N ALA A 143 -20.98 19.81 2.51
CA ALA A 143 -20.98 18.62 3.36
C ALA A 143 -21.03 17.30 2.54
N LYS A 144 -21.86 17.27 1.48
CA LYS A 144 -21.89 16.13 0.54
C LYS A 144 -20.55 15.94 -0.16
N GLY A 145 -19.90 17.01 -0.60
CA GLY A 145 -18.57 16.97 -1.21
C GLY A 145 -17.51 16.41 -0.25
N VAL A 146 -17.48 16.90 0.99
CA VAL A 146 -16.54 16.41 2.01
C VAL A 146 -16.79 14.94 2.36
N LYS A 147 -18.04 14.51 2.48
CA LYS A 147 -18.39 13.08 2.69
C LYS A 147 -17.95 12.21 1.53
N ALA A 148 -18.06 12.70 0.30
CA ALA A 148 -17.56 12.00 -0.89
C ALA A 148 -16.02 11.91 -0.87
N ALA A 149 -15.32 12.98 -0.50
CA ALA A 149 -13.88 12.99 -0.34
C ALA A 149 -13.41 12.00 0.75
N ALA A 150 -14.13 11.93 1.88
CA ALA A 150 -13.86 10.94 2.93
C ALA A 150 -13.95 9.50 2.42
N LYS A 151 -15.01 9.18 1.68
CA LYS A 151 -15.17 7.84 1.06
C LYS A 151 -14.08 7.55 0.03
N ALA A 152 -13.71 8.54 -0.78
CA ALA A 152 -12.63 8.40 -1.75
C ALA A 152 -11.30 8.12 -1.05
N LEU A 153 -11.00 8.81 0.05
CA LEU A 153 -9.81 8.59 0.87
C LEU A 153 -9.77 7.16 1.46
N GLU A 154 -10.86 6.71 2.07
CA GLU A 154 -10.96 5.35 2.60
C GLU A 154 -10.76 4.29 1.50
N SER A 155 -11.36 4.50 0.33
CA SER A 155 -11.20 3.59 -0.81
C SER A 155 -9.77 3.58 -1.33
N ALA A 156 -9.13 4.74 -1.39
CA ALA A 156 -7.74 4.87 -1.84
C ALA A 156 -6.76 4.20 -0.86
N VAL A 157 -6.96 4.34 0.45
CA VAL A 157 -6.16 3.62 1.48
C VAL A 157 -6.28 2.12 1.27
N LYS A 158 -7.50 1.59 1.15
CA LYS A 158 -7.73 0.15 0.90
C LYS A 158 -7.10 -0.33 -0.40
N ALA A 159 -7.11 0.51 -1.45
CA ALA A 159 -6.48 0.18 -2.73
C ALA A 159 -4.95 0.07 -2.59
N VAL A 160 -4.31 0.96 -1.82
CA VAL A 160 -2.87 0.87 -1.51
C VAL A 160 -2.56 -0.40 -0.71
N GLU A 161 -3.34 -0.71 0.34
CA GLU A 161 -3.16 -1.92 1.14
C GLU A 161 -3.31 -3.20 0.30
N SER A 162 -4.33 -3.24 -0.56
CA SER A 162 -4.52 -4.34 -1.51
C SER A 162 -3.34 -4.46 -2.48
N SER A 163 -2.86 -3.34 -3.02
CA SER A 163 -1.73 -3.32 -3.95
C SER A 163 -0.41 -3.77 -3.29
N LYS A 164 -0.20 -3.44 -2.00
CA LYS A 164 0.92 -3.98 -1.20
C LYS A 164 0.82 -5.48 -1.04
N LEU A 165 -0.36 -5.98 -0.69
CA LEU A 165 -0.58 -7.41 -0.57
C LEU A 165 -0.37 -8.13 -1.91
N ASP A 166 -0.84 -7.56 -3.02
CA ASP A 166 -0.63 -8.09 -4.37
C ASP A 166 0.85 -8.17 -4.73
N LYS A 167 1.63 -7.16 -4.33
CA LYS A 167 3.11 -7.18 -4.50
C LYS A 167 3.74 -8.28 -3.67
N THR A 168 3.38 -8.39 -2.39
CA THR A 168 3.89 -9.43 -1.50
C THR A 168 3.58 -10.84 -2.03
N VAL A 169 2.38 -11.06 -2.55
CA VAL A 169 1.97 -12.33 -3.18
C VAL A 169 2.79 -12.61 -4.44
N ALA A 170 2.97 -11.60 -5.30
CA ALA A 170 3.75 -11.76 -6.53
C ALA A 170 5.23 -12.07 -6.26
N ASP A 171 5.84 -11.39 -5.29
CA ASP A 171 7.23 -11.62 -4.89
C ASP A 171 7.41 -13.02 -4.29
N ALA A 172 6.46 -13.44 -3.44
CA ALA A 172 6.45 -14.78 -2.85
C ALA A 172 6.25 -15.90 -3.91
N ASP A 173 5.41 -15.68 -4.91
CA ASP A 173 5.22 -16.60 -6.04
C ASP A 173 6.50 -16.70 -6.89
N GLY A 174 7.18 -15.57 -7.11
CA GLY A 174 8.50 -15.54 -7.75
C GLY A 174 9.52 -16.36 -6.96
N LEU A 175 9.59 -16.19 -5.64
CA LEU A 175 10.48 -16.97 -4.78
C LEU A 175 10.13 -18.46 -4.82
N TYR A 176 8.85 -18.82 -4.74
CA TYR A 176 8.39 -20.20 -4.82
C TYR A 176 8.89 -20.89 -6.10
N LYS A 177 8.78 -20.20 -7.25
CA LYS A 177 9.25 -20.70 -8.55
C LYS A 177 10.78 -20.80 -8.61
N ALA A 178 11.48 -19.77 -8.13
CA ALA A 178 12.94 -19.71 -8.17
C ALA A 178 13.64 -20.73 -7.27
N THR A 179 12.92 -21.26 -6.27
CA THR A 179 13.48 -22.21 -5.28
C THR A 179 13.13 -23.67 -5.56
N GLU A 180 12.57 -23.98 -6.73
CA GLU A 180 12.26 -25.36 -7.13
C GLU A 180 13.54 -26.21 -7.19
N GLY A 181 13.55 -27.31 -6.43
CA GLY A 181 14.72 -28.18 -6.28
C GLY A 181 15.92 -27.56 -5.55
N ASN A 182 15.84 -26.32 -5.10
CA ASN A 182 16.92 -25.55 -4.50
C ASN A 182 16.72 -25.25 -3.00
N VAL A 183 15.96 -26.08 -2.31
CA VAL A 183 15.77 -26.01 -0.86
C VAL A 183 16.14 -27.32 -0.19
N GLN A 184 16.57 -27.29 1.05
CA GLN A 184 16.88 -28.46 1.85
C GLN A 184 15.60 -29.20 2.30
N ASP A 185 14.52 -28.47 2.58
CA ASP A 185 13.22 -29.00 3.01
C ASP A 185 12.08 -28.45 2.13
N GLU A 186 11.51 -29.30 1.27
CA GLU A 186 10.40 -28.97 0.39
C GLU A 186 9.11 -28.56 1.15
N LYS A 187 8.96 -28.95 2.42
CA LYS A 187 7.81 -28.53 3.24
C LYS A 187 7.75 -27.01 3.41
N THR A 188 8.91 -26.35 3.39
CA THR A 188 8.98 -24.89 3.47
C THR A 188 8.34 -24.23 2.25
N ARG A 189 8.54 -24.80 1.05
CA ARG A 189 7.91 -24.35 -0.19
C ARG A 189 6.39 -24.61 -0.19
N GLU A 190 5.98 -25.78 0.29
CA GLU A 190 4.54 -26.08 0.44
C GLU A 190 3.85 -25.11 1.40
N ALA A 191 4.48 -24.77 2.52
CA ALA A 191 3.98 -23.76 3.46
C ALA A 191 3.87 -22.37 2.79
N LEU A 192 4.85 -21.99 1.95
CA LEU A 192 4.81 -20.75 1.18
C LEU A 192 3.65 -20.75 0.19
N LYS A 193 3.45 -21.83 -0.57
CA LYS A 193 2.33 -21.98 -1.50
C LYS A 193 0.97 -21.83 -0.81
N GLN A 194 0.80 -22.46 0.36
CA GLN A 194 -0.42 -22.33 1.15
C GLN A 194 -0.65 -20.91 1.67
N ALA A 195 0.40 -20.22 2.11
CA ALA A 195 0.33 -18.84 2.57
C ALA A 195 -0.04 -17.90 1.41
N ILE A 196 0.51 -18.09 0.21
CA ILE A 196 0.18 -17.36 -1.02
C ILE A 196 -1.30 -17.55 -1.36
N ALA A 197 -1.80 -18.80 -1.34
CA ALA A 197 -3.20 -19.11 -1.66
C ALA A 197 -4.18 -18.44 -0.68
N LYS A 198 -3.81 -18.33 0.59
CA LYS A 198 -4.59 -17.62 1.62
C LYS A 198 -4.45 -16.10 1.56
N ARG A 199 -3.49 -15.58 0.80
CA ARG A 199 -3.16 -14.14 0.72
C ARG A 199 -2.92 -13.51 2.10
N ASP A 200 -2.33 -14.26 3.03
CA ASP A 200 -2.00 -13.80 4.37
C ASP A 200 -0.57 -13.27 4.39
N ALA A 201 -0.43 -11.94 4.46
CA ALA A 201 0.87 -11.27 4.43
C ALA A 201 1.80 -11.73 5.58
N GLY A 202 1.24 -11.97 6.78
CA GLY A 202 2.01 -12.44 7.93
C GLY A 202 2.50 -13.88 7.78
N ALA A 203 1.64 -14.76 7.26
CA ALA A 203 2.01 -16.12 6.94
C ALA A 203 3.02 -16.19 5.79
N ILE A 204 2.85 -15.36 4.74
CA ILE A 204 3.80 -15.24 3.62
C ILE A 204 5.18 -14.81 4.13
N ALA A 205 5.27 -13.76 4.95
CA ALA A 205 6.55 -13.30 5.48
C ALA A 205 7.30 -14.39 6.26
N LYS A 206 6.60 -15.15 7.10
CA LYS A 206 7.17 -16.27 7.83
C LYS A 206 7.65 -17.40 6.91
N ALA A 207 6.82 -17.76 5.93
CA ALA A 207 7.14 -18.82 4.98
C ALA A 207 8.29 -18.42 4.06
N VAL A 208 8.37 -17.17 3.59
CA VAL A 208 9.50 -16.62 2.82
C VAL A 208 10.81 -16.77 3.60
N LYS A 209 10.80 -16.40 4.89
CA LYS A 209 11.98 -16.61 5.74
C LYS A 209 12.39 -18.08 5.80
N SER A 210 11.44 -18.98 6.04
CA SER A 210 11.73 -20.42 6.12
C SER A 210 12.27 -20.99 4.81
N VAL A 211 11.77 -20.55 3.67
CA VAL A 211 12.27 -20.95 2.34
C VAL A 211 13.69 -20.45 2.14
N ASN A 212 14.00 -19.21 2.48
CA ASN A 212 15.34 -18.65 2.36
C ASN A 212 16.35 -19.36 3.28
N ASP A 213 15.96 -19.66 4.54
CA ASP A 213 16.77 -20.41 5.47
C ASP A 213 17.05 -21.83 4.92
N SER A 214 16.04 -22.49 4.36
CA SER A 214 16.16 -23.83 3.75
C SER A 214 17.03 -23.81 2.48
N LYS A 215 16.95 -22.77 1.66
CA LYS A 215 17.80 -22.55 0.50
C LYS A 215 19.27 -22.39 0.92
N ALA A 216 19.54 -21.53 1.89
CA ALA A 216 20.90 -21.33 2.41
C ALA A 216 21.49 -22.62 3.01
N ALA A 217 20.67 -23.43 3.70
CA ALA A 217 21.12 -24.72 4.23
C ALA A 217 21.49 -25.70 3.11
N LYS A 218 20.72 -25.74 2.01
CA LYS A 218 21.03 -26.55 0.84
C LYS A 218 22.31 -26.09 0.17
N GLU A 219 22.47 -24.83 -0.09
CA GLU A 219 23.69 -24.25 -0.70
C GLU A 219 24.94 -24.62 0.10
N LYS A 220 24.84 -24.55 1.44
CA LYS A 220 25.93 -24.96 2.33
C LYS A 220 26.22 -26.44 2.24
N ALA A 221 25.19 -27.28 2.26
CA ALA A 221 25.36 -28.75 2.16
C ALA A 221 25.94 -29.14 0.80
N ASP A 222 25.50 -28.52 -0.29
CA ASP A 222 26.04 -28.80 -1.63
C ASP A 222 27.50 -28.35 -1.75
N ALA A 223 27.89 -27.24 -1.15
CA ALA A 223 29.28 -26.77 -1.10
C ALA A 223 30.17 -27.70 -0.28
N GLU A 224 29.71 -28.18 0.89
CA GLU A 224 30.43 -29.15 1.72
C GLU A 224 30.59 -30.50 1.00
N ALA A 225 29.53 -30.96 0.32
CA ALA A 225 29.58 -32.21 -0.46
C ALA A 225 30.59 -32.12 -1.62
N LYS A 226 30.60 -30.95 -2.32
CA LYS A 226 31.56 -30.70 -3.40
C LYS A 226 33.00 -30.67 -2.87
N ALA A 227 33.26 -29.93 -1.79
CA ALA A 227 34.58 -29.88 -1.19
C ALA A 227 35.07 -31.26 -0.74
N LYS A 228 34.18 -32.07 -0.16
CA LYS A 228 34.50 -33.46 0.23
C LYS A 228 34.81 -34.32 -0.99
N ALA A 229 34.03 -34.25 -2.04
CA ALA A 229 34.28 -34.97 -3.29
C ALA A 229 35.60 -34.59 -3.94
N GLU A 230 35.96 -33.29 -3.93
CA GLU A 230 37.26 -32.83 -4.41
C GLU A 230 38.42 -33.34 -3.56
N GLN A 231 38.30 -33.39 -2.23
CA GLN A 231 39.29 -33.98 -1.35
C GLN A 231 39.47 -35.50 -1.59
N GLU A 232 38.37 -36.24 -1.73
CA GLU A 232 38.40 -37.66 -2.03
C GLU A 232 39.05 -37.95 -3.39
N ALA A 233 38.72 -37.13 -4.43
CA ALA A 233 39.36 -37.25 -5.73
C ALA A 233 40.88 -36.96 -5.70
N GLN A 234 41.29 -35.95 -4.93
CA GLN A 234 42.70 -35.63 -4.74
C GLN A 234 43.44 -36.77 -3.97
N ALA A 235 42.80 -37.33 -2.94
CA ALA A 235 43.38 -38.45 -2.18
C ALA A 235 43.51 -39.69 -3.06
N GLN A 236 42.53 -40.00 -3.91
CA GLN A 236 42.61 -41.11 -4.87
C GLN A 236 43.73 -40.89 -5.89
N ALA A 237 43.82 -39.70 -6.48
CA ALA A 237 44.89 -39.37 -7.42
C ALA A 237 46.29 -39.48 -6.79
N ALA A 238 46.43 -39.03 -5.52
CA ALA A 238 47.69 -39.20 -4.78
C ALA A 238 48.03 -40.67 -4.48
N ALA A 239 47.04 -41.49 -4.14
CA ALA A 239 47.21 -42.92 -3.92
C ALA A 239 47.61 -43.66 -5.20
N GLU A 240 47.00 -43.35 -6.33
CA GLU A 240 47.36 -43.88 -7.66
C GLU A 240 48.77 -43.49 -8.06
N ALA A 241 49.15 -42.23 -7.86
CA ALA A 241 50.50 -41.75 -8.12
C ALA A 241 51.55 -42.45 -7.24
N ALA A 242 51.25 -42.71 -5.97
CA ALA A 242 52.11 -43.43 -5.05
C ALA A 242 52.26 -44.91 -5.45
N ALA A 243 51.18 -45.56 -5.87
CA ALA A 243 51.18 -46.93 -6.38
C ALA A 243 51.99 -47.06 -7.67
N ALA A 244 51.83 -46.08 -8.60
CA ALA A 244 52.65 -46.06 -9.83
C ALA A 244 54.15 -45.85 -9.55
N ALA A 245 54.50 -44.99 -8.57
CA ALA A 245 55.90 -44.81 -8.15
C ALA A 245 56.48 -46.04 -7.51
N GLN A 246 55.75 -46.85 -6.69
CA GLN A 246 56.18 -48.11 -6.13
C GLN A 246 56.37 -49.20 -7.21
N ALA A 247 55.47 -49.22 -8.21
CA ALA A 247 55.61 -50.15 -9.32
C ALA A 247 56.86 -49.86 -10.15
N GLN A 248 57.24 -48.58 -10.34
CA GLN A 248 58.52 -48.27 -11.01
C GLN A 248 59.75 -48.61 -10.19
N GLN A 249 59.69 -48.52 -8.86
CA GLN A 249 60.84 -48.97 -8.01
C GLN A 249 61.02 -50.49 -7.99
N SER A 250 59.93 -51.24 -8.09
CA SER A 250 60.05 -52.73 -8.14
C SER A 250 60.64 -53.25 -9.46
N TYR A 251 60.64 -52.49 -10.51
CA TYR A 251 61.21 -52.81 -11.81
C TYR A 251 62.72 -52.50 -11.89
N SER A 252 63.30 -51.81 -10.90
CA SER A 252 64.73 -51.59 -10.76
C SER A 252 65.39 -52.78 -10.00
N ALA A 253 65.28 -53.95 -10.55
CA ALA A 253 66.04 -55.12 -10.06
C ALA A 253 67.55 -54.83 -10.26
N PRO A 254 68.43 -55.19 -9.27
CA PRO A 254 69.82 -54.94 -9.41
C PRO A 254 70.39 -55.81 -10.53
N ARG A 255 70.82 -55.11 -11.63
CA ARG A 255 71.70 -55.80 -12.60
C ARG A 255 72.95 -56.21 -11.85
N GLN A 256 73.10 -57.58 -11.64
CA GLN A 256 74.36 -58.11 -11.24
C GLN A 256 75.44 -57.64 -12.18
N SER A 257 76.41 -56.95 -11.61
CA SER A 257 77.64 -56.52 -12.29
C SER A 257 78.46 -57.71 -12.66
N TYR A 258 78.45 -58.17 -13.89
CA TYR A 258 79.44 -59.02 -14.45
C TYR A 258 80.71 -58.21 -14.63
N THR A 259 81.71 -58.45 -13.81
CA THR A 259 83.09 -58.02 -13.94
C THR A 259 83.74 -58.76 -15.09
N ALA A 260 83.95 -58.13 -16.23
CA ALA A 260 84.86 -58.59 -17.27
C ALA A 260 86.18 -57.80 -17.21
N PRO A 261 87.32 -58.41 -17.47
CA PRO A 261 88.64 -57.85 -17.13
C PRO A 261 89.08 -56.73 -18.08
N GLN A 262 89.82 -55.79 -17.51
CA GLN A 262 90.45 -54.66 -18.09
C GLN A 262 91.28 -54.99 -19.34
N GLN A 263 91.07 -54.19 -20.40
CA GLN A 263 92.14 -53.79 -21.29
C GLN A 263 92.12 -52.28 -21.47
N SER A 264 93.26 -51.75 -21.05
CA SER A 264 93.62 -50.32 -21.17
C SER A 264 93.84 -49.92 -22.62
N TYR A 265 93.15 -48.84 -23.02
CA TYR A 265 93.64 -47.98 -24.10
C TYR A 265 93.25 -46.54 -23.87
N THR A 266 94.10 -45.66 -23.61
CA THR A 266 94.04 -44.26 -23.87
C THR A 266 94.51 -44.02 -25.33
N PRO A 267 94.10 -42.99 -26.09
CA PRO A 267 94.30 -41.59 -25.73
C PRO A 267 93.22 -40.56 -26.18
N SER A 268 93.30 -39.45 -25.48
CA SER A 268 93.29 -38.05 -25.91
C SER A 268 92.45 -37.64 -27.14
N TYR A 269 91.66 -36.66 -26.96
CA TYR A 269 91.74 -35.30 -27.48
C TYR A 269 90.35 -34.55 -27.35
N SER A 270 90.38 -33.47 -26.61
CA SER A 270 90.11 -32.11 -27.08
C SER A 270 88.69 -31.67 -27.47
N GLY A 271 88.17 -30.77 -26.73
CA GLY A 271 87.68 -29.51 -27.29
C GLY A 271 86.20 -29.33 -27.41
N GLY A 272 85.70 -28.33 -26.77
CA GLY A 272 84.55 -27.59 -27.26
C GLY A 272 83.57 -27.13 -26.22
N SER A 273 83.75 -25.99 -25.71
CA SER A 273 82.75 -25.09 -25.08
C SER A 273 81.49 -24.91 -25.93
N THR A 274 80.38 -24.73 -25.27
CA THR A 274 79.45 -23.58 -25.38
C THR A 274 78.19 -23.96 -24.62
N SER A 275 77.91 -23.28 -23.56
CA SER A 275 77.02 -22.13 -23.49
C SER A 275 75.56 -22.41 -23.92
N GLY A 276 74.67 -22.22 -23.01
CA GLY A 276 73.41 -21.66 -23.40
C GLY A 276 72.14 -22.35 -22.92
N GLY A 277 71.44 -21.70 -22.11
CA GLY A 277 70.05 -21.50 -22.30
C GLY A 277 69.09 -22.11 -21.29
N GLY A 278 68.70 -21.29 -20.36
CA GLY A 278 67.57 -21.54 -19.47
C GLY A 278 66.27 -21.78 -20.21
N SER A 279 65.46 -22.62 -19.61
CA SER A 279 64.01 -22.59 -19.90
C SER A 279 63.27 -22.53 -18.58
N GLY A 280 62.85 -21.37 -18.32
CA GLY A 280 61.92 -21.08 -17.26
C GLY A 280 60.57 -21.70 -17.59
N SER A 281 60.14 -22.56 -16.70
CA SER A 281 58.78 -23.05 -16.68
C SER A 281 57.92 -21.95 -16.07
N SER A 282 57.22 -21.21 -16.93
CA SER A 282 56.18 -20.26 -16.52
C SER A 282 54.95 -21.05 -16.12
N VAL A 283 54.73 -21.19 -14.84
CA VAL A 283 53.44 -21.53 -14.25
C VAL A 283 52.53 -20.31 -14.41
N PRO A 284 51.32 -20.45 -14.98
CA PRO A 284 50.35 -19.39 -14.98
C PRO A 284 49.87 -19.15 -13.55
N ASP A 285 50.14 -17.96 -13.05
CA ASP A 285 49.64 -17.47 -11.76
C ASP A 285 48.12 -17.21 -11.89
N PHE A 286 47.34 -18.19 -11.45
CA PHE A 286 45.89 -18.04 -11.35
C PHE A 286 45.57 -17.39 -10.01
N VAL A 287 45.46 -16.07 -10.02
CA VAL A 287 44.94 -15.30 -8.89
C VAL A 287 43.41 -15.45 -8.88
N PRO A 288 42.79 -16.10 -7.91
CA PRO A 288 41.34 -16.06 -7.78
C PRO A 288 40.95 -14.66 -7.32
N SER A 289 40.30 -13.91 -8.21
CA SER A 289 39.62 -12.67 -7.86
C SER A 289 38.48 -13.01 -6.89
N SER A 290 38.73 -12.83 -5.60
CA SER A 290 37.70 -12.84 -4.57
C SER A 290 36.86 -11.57 -4.74
N GLY A 291 35.77 -11.66 -5.51
CA GLY A 291 34.70 -10.69 -5.49
C GLY A 291 34.06 -10.72 -4.12
N GLY A 292 34.53 -9.87 -3.22
CA GLY A 292 33.92 -9.66 -1.93
C GLY A 292 32.56 -9.02 -2.10
N TYR A 293 31.52 -9.77 -1.81
CA TYR A 293 30.19 -9.18 -1.57
C TYR A 293 30.23 -8.58 -0.17
N GLY A 294 30.36 -7.24 -0.12
CA GLY A 294 30.24 -6.49 1.12
C GLY A 294 28.78 -6.46 1.52
N VAL A 295 28.47 -7.10 2.65
CA VAL A 295 27.20 -6.88 3.35
C VAL A 295 27.44 -5.68 4.25
N GLU A 296 26.75 -4.59 3.98
CA GLU A 296 26.77 -3.42 4.88
C GLU A 296 26.08 -3.76 6.21
N PRO A 297 26.50 -3.16 7.33
CA PRO A 297 26.01 -3.52 8.66
C PRO A 297 24.54 -3.17 8.93
N ASP A 298 23.84 -2.56 7.97
CA ASP A 298 22.41 -2.20 8.05
C ASP A 298 21.46 -3.22 7.41
N GLY A 299 21.95 -4.32 6.82
CA GLY A 299 21.14 -5.38 6.25
C GLY A 299 20.45 -5.04 4.91
N SER A 300 20.86 -3.97 4.21
CA SER A 300 20.30 -3.63 2.90
C SER A 300 21.00 -4.39 1.77
N TRP A 301 20.21 -5.00 0.90
CA TRP A 301 20.65 -5.77 -0.27
C TRP A 301 20.52 -4.93 -1.54
N HIS A 302 21.62 -4.60 -2.21
CA HIS A 302 21.61 -3.95 -3.52
C HIS A 302 22.04 -4.95 -4.59
N PRO A 303 21.17 -5.27 -5.58
CA PRO A 303 21.61 -6.07 -6.73
C PRO A 303 22.55 -5.24 -7.61
N GLY A 304 23.78 -5.74 -7.79
CA GLY A 304 24.77 -5.13 -8.65
C GLY A 304 24.33 -5.08 -10.12
N ASN A 305 24.60 -3.96 -10.76
CA ASN A 305 24.37 -3.67 -12.17
C ASN A 305 25.18 -4.65 -13.03
N ILE A 306 24.50 -5.49 -13.82
CA ILE A 306 25.13 -6.32 -14.86
C ILE A 306 25.35 -5.42 -16.08
N ILE A 307 26.61 -5.01 -16.31
CA ILE A 307 27.02 -4.39 -17.56
C ILE A 307 27.23 -5.53 -18.56
N GLN A 308 26.36 -5.63 -19.57
CA GLN A 308 26.59 -6.48 -20.74
C GLN A 308 27.57 -5.76 -21.67
N HIS A 309 28.64 -6.45 -22.02
CA HIS A 309 29.49 -6.15 -23.18
C HIS A 309 29.07 -7.01 -24.35
#